data_f9412d24529389ce9e8e277882145271
#
_entry.id   f9412d24529389ce9e8e277882145271
#
_cell.length_a   1.000
_cell.length_b   1.000
_cell.length_c   1.000
_cell.angle_alpha   90.00
_cell.angle_beta   90.00
_cell.angle_gamma   90.00
#
_symmetry.space_group_name_H-M   'P 1'
#
loop_
_entity.id
_entity.type
_entity.pdbx_description
1 polymer ?
#
loop_
_entity_poly.entity_id
_entity_poly.type
_entity_poly.pdbx_seq_one_letter_code
_entity_poly.pdbx_strand_id
1 'polypeptide(L)' 'MDNKAQALKDYCENHHISLRDVAYVGNDINDLEVMKLVGTTFCPADAHTSIKEISHCILASKGGEGVSHEILDYLNQSLT' A
#
# COMPACT_ATOMS: atom_id res chain seq x y z
N MET A 1 9.17 4.87 18.72
CA MET A 1 8.98 3.80 17.73
C MET A 1 7.71 4.06 16.94
N ASP A 2 7.82 4.16 15.65
CA ASP A 2 6.65 4.45 14.82
C ASP A 2 5.72 3.27 14.75
N ASN A 3 4.51 3.43 15.24
CA ASN A 3 3.48 2.41 15.10
C ASN A 3 2.52 2.81 14.00
N LYS A 4 2.96 2.64 12.76
CA LYS A 4 2.16 3.01 11.58
C LYS A 4 0.84 2.25 11.54
N ALA A 5 0.86 0.99 11.93
CA ALA A 5 -0.33 0.16 11.93
C ALA A 5 -1.39 0.70 12.88
N GLN A 6 -0.99 1.06 14.10
CA GLN A 6 -1.92 1.61 15.07
C GLN A 6 -2.44 2.99 14.64
N ALA A 7 -1.56 3.82 14.10
CA ALA A 7 -1.96 5.15 13.60
C ALA A 7 -3.00 5.03 12.48
N LEU A 8 -2.80 4.09 11.58
CA LEU A 8 -3.76 3.87 10.48
C LEU A 8 -5.09 3.34 11.00
N LYS A 9 -5.07 2.40 11.94
CA LYS A 9 -6.29 1.89 12.56
C LYS A 9 -7.09 3.00 13.23
N ASP A 10 -6.42 3.85 14.00
CA ASP A 10 -7.06 4.97 14.68
C ASP A 10 -7.67 5.96 13.69
N TYR A 11 -6.93 6.28 12.64
CA TYR A 11 -7.41 7.16 11.59
C TYR A 11 -8.67 6.60 10.93
N CYS A 12 -8.63 5.34 10.52
CA CYS A 12 -9.77 4.70 9.87
C CYS A 12 -10.98 4.63 10.77
N GLU A 13 -10.78 4.33 12.05
CA GLU A 13 -11.86 4.28 13.02
C GLU A 13 -12.49 5.65 13.20
N ASN A 14 -11.67 6.70 13.35
CA ASN A 14 -12.16 8.06 13.55
C ASN A 14 -12.92 8.61 12.34
N HIS A 15 -12.60 8.12 11.16
CA HIS A 15 -13.23 8.59 9.91
C HIS A 15 -14.23 7.59 9.34
N HIS A 16 -14.54 6.54 10.08
CA HIS A 16 -15.49 5.49 9.64
C HIS A 16 -15.09 4.86 8.31
N ILE A 17 -13.80 4.62 8.13
CA ILE A 17 -13.24 4.00 6.93
C ILE A 17 -12.88 2.55 7.25
N SER A 18 -13.31 1.62 6.40
CA SER A 18 -12.90 0.23 6.53
C SER A 18 -11.46 0.06 6.03
N LEU A 19 -10.65 -0.69 6.78
CA LEU A 19 -9.28 -0.99 6.35
C LEU A 19 -9.25 -1.74 5.01
N ARG A 20 -10.31 -2.47 4.70
CA ARG A 20 -10.44 -3.17 3.41
C ARG A 20 -10.50 -2.20 2.22
N ASP A 21 -10.93 -0.97 2.46
CA ASP A 21 -11.05 0.05 1.42
C ASP A 21 -9.79 0.88 1.26
N VAL A 22 -8.77 0.61 2.08
CA VAL A 22 -7.50 1.34 2.04
C VAL A 22 -6.53 0.67 1.08
N ALA A 23 -5.88 1.46 0.24
CA ALA A 23 -4.77 1.03 -0.58
C ALA A 23 -3.48 1.62 0.01
N TYR A 24 -2.46 0.81 0.11
CA TYR A 24 -1.20 1.22 0.73
C TYR A 24 -0.02 0.85 -0.16
N VAL A 25 0.92 1.78 -0.27
CA VAL A 25 2.16 1.55 -1.01
C VAL A 25 3.29 1.42 0.00
N GLY A 26 3.93 0.25 0.05
CA GLY A 26 5.05 0.00 0.94
C GLY A 26 6.29 -0.39 0.17
N ASN A 27 7.46 -0.16 0.74
CA ASN A 27 8.73 -0.51 0.11
C ASN A 27 9.74 -1.11 1.07
N ASP A 28 9.48 -1.08 2.37
CA ASP A 28 10.44 -1.48 3.39
C ASP A 28 9.77 -2.39 4.43
N ILE A 29 10.58 -3.12 5.16
CA ILE A 29 10.12 -4.07 6.20
C ILE A 29 9.21 -3.39 7.22
N ASN A 30 9.44 -2.11 7.51
CA ASN A 30 8.61 -1.33 8.43
C ASN A 30 7.16 -1.21 7.98
N ASP A 31 6.87 -1.47 6.72
CA ASP A 31 5.52 -1.38 6.16
C ASP A 31 4.73 -2.68 6.25
N LEU A 32 5.38 -3.78 6.65
CA LEU A 32 4.76 -5.11 6.65
C LEU A 32 3.46 -5.18 7.45
N GLU A 33 3.46 -4.64 8.66
CA GLU A 33 2.27 -4.70 9.53
C GLU A 33 1.10 -3.96 8.92
N VAL A 34 1.34 -2.76 8.40
CA VAL A 34 0.29 -1.97 7.77
C VAL A 34 -0.24 -2.67 6.54
N MET A 35 0.64 -3.23 5.72
CA MET A 35 0.24 -3.88 4.47
C MET A 35 -0.62 -5.12 4.71
N LYS A 36 -0.46 -5.77 5.86
CA LYS A 36 -1.30 -6.92 6.22
C LYS A 36 -2.71 -6.53 6.65
N LEU A 37 -2.91 -5.27 7.03
CA LEU A 37 -4.19 -4.79 7.54
C LEU A 37 -5.11 -4.23 6.44
N VAL A 38 -4.53 -3.71 5.38
CA VAL A 38 -5.30 -3.01 4.34
C VAL A 38 -5.81 -3.97 3.27
N GLY A 39 -6.77 -3.49 2.49
CA GLY A 39 -7.40 -4.33 1.46
C GLY A 39 -6.58 -4.51 0.21
N THR A 40 -5.83 -3.49 -0.19
CA THR A 40 -5.01 -3.54 -1.40
C THR A 40 -3.63 -2.98 -1.13
N THR A 41 -2.61 -3.69 -1.59
CA THR A 41 -1.22 -3.27 -1.37
C THR A 41 -0.46 -3.21 -2.67
N PHE A 42 0.39 -2.20 -2.77
CA PHE A 42 1.28 -1.99 -3.89
C PHE A 42 2.70 -1.86 -3.39
N CYS A 43 3.67 -2.20 -4.22
CA CYS A 43 5.07 -1.89 -3.92
C CYS A 43 5.79 -1.53 -5.21
N PRO A 44 6.83 -0.66 -5.13
CA PRO A 44 7.65 -0.35 -6.30
C PRO A 44 8.52 -1.53 -6.70
N ALA A 45 9.06 -1.47 -7.91
CA ALA A 45 9.89 -2.54 -8.46
C ALA A 45 11.14 -2.82 -7.63
N ASP A 46 11.64 -1.81 -6.92
CA ASP A 46 12.84 -1.91 -6.08
C ASP A 46 12.54 -2.13 -4.59
N ALA A 47 11.32 -2.53 -4.26
CA ALA A 47 10.95 -2.81 -2.87
C ALA A 47 11.68 -4.03 -2.32
N HIS A 48 11.74 -4.13 -0.99
CA HIS A 48 12.30 -5.29 -0.32
C HIS A 48 11.54 -6.56 -0.71
N THR A 49 12.24 -7.68 -0.81
CA THR A 49 11.64 -8.96 -1.23
C THR A 49 10.45 -9.36 -0.38
N SER A 50 10.54 -9.16 0.94
CA SER A 50 9.44 -9.47 1.85
C SER A 50 8.19 -8.66 1.56
N ILE A 51 8.36 -7.43 1.10
CA ILE A 51 7.26 -6.56 0.71
C ILE A 51 6.63 -7.04 -0.60
N LYS A 52 7.47 -7.43 -1.56
CA LYS A 52 6.98 -7.94 -2.84
C LYS A 52 6.13 -9.20 -2.66
N GLU A 53 6.50 -10.05 -1.73
CA GLU A 53 5.80 -11.31 -1.47
C GLU A 53 4.36 -11.10 -0.99
N ILE A 54 4.12 -10.03 -0.24
CA ILE A 54 2.79 -9.76 0.33
C ILE A 54 2.00 -8.72 -0.45
N SER A 55 2.60 -8.10 -1.46
CA SER A 55 1.92 -7.05 -2.24
C SER A 55 0.99 -7.66 -3.27
N HIS A 56 -0.20 -7.07 -3.42
CA HIS A 56 -1.14 -7.48 -4.44
C HIS A 56 -0.63 -7.13 -5.83
N CYS A 57 0.07 -6.02 -5.96
CA CYS A 57 0.59 -5.56 -7.24
C CYS A 57 2.01 -5.01 -7.06
N ILE A 58 2.93 -5.48 -7.89
CA ILE A 58 4.30 -4.95 -7.95
C ILE A 58 4.34 -3.98 -9.13
N LEU A 59 4.61 -2.71 -8.85
CA LEU A 59 4.64 -1.68 -9.86
C LEU A 59 5.91 -1.79 -10.72
N ALA A 60 5.81 -1.36 -11.97
CA ALA A 60 6.98 -1.33 -12.85
C ALA A 60 7.91 -0.19 -12.48
N SER A 61 7.37 0.89 -11.91
CA SER A 61 8.14 2.06 -11.51
C SER A 61 8.93 1.78 -10.23
N LYS A 62 10.10 2.41 -10.14
CA LYS A 62 10.90 2.38 -8.92
C LYS A 62 10.37 3.43 -7.94
N GLY A 63 10.69 3.25 -6.66
CA GLY A 63 10.22 4.15 -5.63
C GLY A 63 10.49 5.61 -5.98
N GLY A 64 9.44 6.43 -5.94
CA GLY A 64 9.51 7.85 -6.23
C GLY A 64 9.40 8.23 -7.71
N GLU A 65 9.44 7.27 -8.63
CA GLU A 65 9.41 7.54 -10.06
C GLU A 65 8.12 7.02 -10.70
N GLY A 66 7.14 7.89 -10.87
CA GLY A 66 5.90 7.55 -11.57
C GLY A 66 4.98 6.59 -10.86
N VAL A 67 5.23 6.27 -9.60
CA VAL A 67 4.43 5.34 -8.82
C VAL A 67 2.97 5.81 -8.73
N SER A 68 2.76 7.09 -8.48
CA SER A 68 1.41 7.63 -8.38
C SER A 68 0.62 7.50 -9.68
N HIS A 69 1.28 7.71 -10.82
CA HIS A 69 0.66 7.53 -12.14
C HIS A 69 0.27 6.09 -12.37
N GLU A 70 1.16 5.16 -12.04
CA GLU A 70 0.92 3.74 -12.22
C GLU A 70 -0.29 3.27 -11.40
N ILE A 71 -0.38 3.73 -10.17
CA ILE A 71 -1.51 3.41 -9.29
C ILE A 71 -2.81 3.97 -9.85
N LEU A 72 -2.80 5.20 -10.32
CA LEU A 72 -3.98 5.81 -10.92
C LEU A 72 -4.44 5.04 -12.15
N ASP A 73 -3.51 4.62 -13.01
CA ASP A 73 -3.82 3.81 -14.17
C ASP A 73 -4.44 2.48 -13.77
N TYR A 74 -3.85 1.83 -12.77
CA TYR A 74 -4.38 0.57 -12.26
C TYR A 74 -5.81 0.73 -11.74
N LEU A 75 -6.07 1.76 -10.95
CA LEU A 75 -7.38 2.02 -10.39
C LEU A 75 -8.40 2.35 -11.48
N ASN A 76 -8.00 3.13 -12.48
CA ASN A 76 -8.88 3.45 -13.61
C ASN A 76 -9.27 2.21 -14.39
N GLN A 77 -8.32 1.30 -14.60
CA GLN A 77 -8.62 0.03 -15.27
C GLN A 77 -9.56 -0.84 -14.46
N SER A 78 -9.45 -0.80 -13.15
CA SER A 78 -10.33 -1.57 -12.26
C SER A 78 -11.75 -1.04 -12.23
N LEU A 79 -11.95 0.24 -12.51
CA LEU A 79 -13.26 0.89 -12.49
C LEU A 79 -14.01 0.73 -13.81
N THR A 80 -13.32 0.36 -14.86
CA THR A 80 -13.94 0.09 -16.15
C THR A 80 -14.16 -1.39 -16.36
#